data_6c5f8b830692bd39b13d5286304a9a80
#
_entry.id   6c5f8b830692bd39b13d5286304a9a80
#
_cell.length_a   1.000
_cell.length_b   1.000
_cell.length_c   1.000
_cell.angle_alpha   90.00
_cell.angle_beta   90.00
_cell.angle_gamma   90.00
#
_symmetry.space_group_name_H-M   'P 1'
#
loop_
_entity.id
_entity.type
_entity.pdbx_description
1 polymer ?
#
loop_
_entity_poly.entity_id
_entity_poly.type
_entity_poly.pdbx_seq_one_letter_code
_entity_poly.pdbx_strand_id
1 'polypeptide(L)'
;VDTLPSVASKVKAKLKIKNPNCVAYDIVCGCPGWVEGLIQAKSFIKSGMAEKCLVIGCDTLSRILDENDRDSMIYADGSGAIVLESDSSYDGGILSHKSATFTFDGENDFIFYGTSYDTRKRTKSDQKYIKMQGRKVYEFALKNVPVAMKSCFDEADCKIEDLKKIFIHQANQKMDEAIIN
;
A
#
# COMPACT_ATOMS: atom_id res chain seq x y z
N VAL A 1 6.75 5.28 8.86
CA VAL A 1 7.08 6.71 8.63
C VAL A 1 6.42 7.60 9.67
N ASP A 2 6.83 8.85 9.77
CA ASP A 2 6.21 9.79 10.70
C ASP A 2 4.81 10.19 10.19
N THR A 3 3.90 10.49 11.12
CA THR A 3 2.55 10.98 10.77
C THR A 3 2.47 12.52 10.81
N LEU A 4 3.31 13.16 11.60
CA LEU A 4 3.41 14.61 11.73
C LEU A 4 4.89 15.04 11.85
N PRO A 5 5.30 16.07 11.10
CA PRO A 5 4.60 16.62 9.94
C PRO A 5 4.54 15.63 8.78
N SER A 6 3.65 15.87 7.80
CA SER A 6 3.50 15.03 6.60
C SER A 6 4.85 14.71 5.94
N VAL A 7 5.08 13.44 5.62
CA VAL A 7 6.31 13.01 4.94
C VAL A 7 6.37 13.60 3.53
N ALA A 8 5.25 13.67 2.83
CA ALA A 8 5.16 14.27 1.52
C ALA A 8 5.62 15.75 1.53
N SER A 9 5.26 16.53 2.57
CA SER A 9 5.72 17.91 2.70
C SER A 9 7.23 18.01 2.93
N LYS A 10 7.80 17.07 3.72
CA LYS A 10 9.26 16.99 3.93
C LYS A 10 9.98 16.63 2.62
N VAL A 11 9.43 15.71 1.84
CA VAL A 11 9.98 15.34 0.53
C VAL A 11 9.92 16.51 -0.43
N LYS A 12 8.77 17.21 -0.52
CA LYS A 12 8.64 18.43 -1.33
C LYS A 12 9.72 19.46 -0.99
N ALA A 13 9.95 19.71 0.30
CA ALA A 13 10.98 20.65 0.76
C ALA A 13 12.39 20.18 0.35
N LYS A 14 12.71 18.89 0.51
CA LYS A 14 14.01 18.31 0.11
C LYS A 14 14.23 18.37 -1.41
N LEU A 15 13.19 18.18 -2.20
CA LEU A 15 13.22 18.34 -3.65
C LEU A 15 13.28 19.81 -4.10
N LYS A 16 13.24 20.75 -3.15
CA LYS A 16 13.28 22.20 -3.40
C LYS A 16 12.16 22.69 -4.34
N ILE A 17 10.99 22.03 -4.31
CA ILE A 17 9.83 22.44 -5.10
C ILE A 17 9.21 23.69 -4.48
N LYS A 18 9.44 24.84 -5.11
CA LYS A 18 9.01 26.16 -4.62
C LYS A 18 7.56 26.49 -4.95
N ASN A 19 6.95 25.81 -5.93
CA ASN A 19 5.55 26.06 -6.31
C ASN A 19 4.61 25.76 -5.13
N PRO A 20 3.90 26.78 -4.56
CA PRO A 20 2.97 26.54 -3.46
C PRO A 20 1.75 25.70 -3.89
N ASN A 21 1.37 25.77 -5.17
CA ASN A 21 0.23 25.02 -5.71
C ASN A 21 0.55 23.52 -5.93
N CYS A 22 1.81 23.11 -5.82
CA CYS A 22 2.17 21.68 -5.73
C CYS A 22 1.81 21.19 -4.34
N VAL A 23 0.60 20.66 -4.18
CA VAL A 23 0.08 20.14 -2.91
C VAL A 23 0.81 18.84 -2.54
N ALA A 24 1.09 18.66 -1.25
CA ALA A 24 1.76 17.48 -0.73
C ALA A 24 1.08 17.00 0.55
N TYR A 25 0.65 15.76 0.58
CA TYR A 25 -0.01 15.11 1.72
C TYR A 25 0.24 13.60 1.72
N ASP A 26 -0.01 12.96 2.83
CA ASP A 26 0.18 11.53 3.01
C ASP A 26 -1.17 10.79 2.95
N ILE A 27 -1.14 9.58 2.40
CA ILE A 27 -2.24 8.61 2.45
C ILE A 27 -1.85 7.53 3.45
N VAL A 28 -2.58 7.40 4.53
CA VAL A 28 -2.36 6.36 5.53
C VAL A 28 -3.31 5.20 5.26
N CYS A 29 -2.82 4.20 4.55
CA CYS A 29 -3.62 3.06 4.10
C CYS A 29 -2.90 1.70 4.25
N GLY A 30 -1.73 1.64 4.85
CA GLY A 30 -0.93 0.41 4.90
C GLY A 30 -0.48 -0.08 3.53
N CYS A 31 -0.35 -1.39 3.36
CA CYS A 31 0.22 -2.02 2.15
C CYS A 31 -0.41 -1.59 0.82
N PRO A 32 -1.74 -1.45 0.66
CA PRO A 32 -2.34 -1.00 -0.60
C PRO A 32 -2.20 0.51 -0.84
N GLY A 33 -1.62 1.27 0.08
CA GLY A 33 -1.57 2.74 0.02
C GLY A 33 -0.91 3.29 -1.25
N TRP A 34 0.09 2.59 -1.81
CA TRP A 34 0.71 3.00 -3.06
C TRP A 34 -0.27 2.87 -4.24
N VAL A 35 -1.03 1.77 -4.31
CA VAL A 35 -2.06 1.57 -5.34
C VAL A 35 -3.18 2.61 -5.21
N GLU A 36 -3.63 2.89 -3.99
CA GLU A 36 -4.61 3.97 -3.73
C GLU A 36 -4.05 5.34 -4.16
N GLY A 37 -2.77 5.59 -3.94
CA GLY A 37 -2.09 6.78 -4.43
C GLY A 37 -2.11 6.90 -5.96
N LEU A 38 -1.93 5.80 -6.68
CA LEU A 38 -2.04 5.75 -8.15
C LEU A 38 -3.46 6.05 -8.62
N ILE A 39 -4.47 5.48 -7.96
CA ILE A 39 -5.89 5.71 -8.28
C ILE A 39 -6.25 7.18 -8.10
N GLN A 40 -5.82 7.79 -6.99
CA GLN A 40 -6.05 9.22 -6.74
C GLN A 40 -5.30 10.10 -7.75
N ALA A 41 -4.04 9.80 -8.04
CA ALA A 41 -3.25 10.53 -9.04
C ALA A 41 -3.90 10.50 -10.43
N LYS A 42 -4.35 9.31 -10.88
CA LYS A 42 -5.13 9.16 -12.12
C LYS A 42 -6.37 10.05 -12.11
N SER A 43 -7.10 10.07 -10.99
CA SER A 43 -8.33 10.85 -10.86
C SER A 43 -8.06 12.35 -10.92
N PHE A 44 -7.01 12.86 -10.27
CA PHE A 44 -6.61 14.27 -10.34
C PHE A 44 -6.18 14.68 -11.74
N ILE A 45 -5.42 13.82 -12.43
CA ILE A 45 -5.00 14.10 -13.81
C ILE A 45 -6.20 14.08 -14.76
N LYS A 46 -7.09 13.08 -14.66
CA LYS A 46 -8.28 12.99 -15.51
C LYS A 46 -9.28 14.14 -15.29
N SER A 47 -9.37 14.66 -14.07
CA SER A 47 -10.25 15.81 -13.75
C SER A 47 -9.63 17.16 -14.10
N GLY A 48 -8.37 17.19 -14.54
CA GLY A 48 -7.65 18.43 -14.81
C GLY A 48 -7.18 19.20 -13.58
N MET A 49 -7.30 18.59 -12.38
CA MET A 49 -6.82 19.20 -11.12
C MET A 49 -5.29 19.21 -11.03
N ALA A 50 -4.62 18.29 -11.71
CA ALA A 50 -3.17 18.21 -11.78
C ALA A 50 -2.73 17.73 -13.17
N GLU A 51 -1.60 18.25 -13.65
CA GLU A 51 -0.95 17.76 -14.88
C GLU A 51 -0.01 16.60 -14.58
N LYS A 52 0.65 16.65 -13.42
CA LYS A 52 1.63 15.65 -12.96
C LYS A 52 1.44 15.35 -11.49
N CYS A 53 1.56 14.06 -11.14
CA CYS A 53 1.51 13.58 -9.77
C CYS A 53 2.72 12.70 -9.46
N LEU A 54 3.43 13.00 -8.39
CA LEU A 54 4.45 12.14 -7.82
C LEU A 54 3.82 11.24 -6.75
N VAL A 55 3.80 9.94 -6.96
CA VAL A 55 3.31 8.95 -6.00
C VAL A 55 4.49 8.21 -5.40
N ILE A 56 4.55 8.18 -4.07
CA ILE A 56 5.64 7.57 -3.31
C ILE A 56 5.03 6.55 -2.35
N GLY A 57 5.41 5.29 -2.48
CA GLY A 57 5.20 4.27 -1.45
C GLY A 57 6.44 4.19 -0.57
N CYS A 58 6.26 4.29 0.74
CA CYS A 58 7.39 4.15 1.66
C CYS A 58 6.96 3.63 3.02
N ASP A 59 7.74 2.71 3.56
CA ASP A 59 7.58 2.17 4.90
C ASP A 59 8.90 2.19 5.67
N THR A 60 8.81 2.37 6.98
CA THR A 60 9.89 2.20 7.95
C THR A 60 9.40 1.33 9.09
N LEU A 61 8.99 0.11 8.74
CA LEU A 61 8.36 -0.84 9.67
C LEU A 61 9.30 -1.30 10.76
N SER A 62 10.62 -1.28 10.52
CA SER A 62 11.64 -1.57 11.54
C SER A 62 11.45 -0.76 12.83
N ARG A 63 10.84 0.43 12.75
CA ARG A 63 10.61 1.32 13.89
C ARG A 63 9.49 0.87 14.83
N ILE A 64 8.62 -0.01 14.36
CA ILE A 64 7.44 -0.48 15.09
C ILE A 64 7.38 -2.00 15.20
N LEU A 65 8.47 -2.69 14.90
CA LEU A 65 8.59 -4.13 15.07
C LEU A 65 8.99 -4.49 16.50
N ASP A 66 8.43 -5.59 16.98
CA ASP A 66 8.86 -6.23 18.21
C ASP A 66 9.90 -7.31 17.87
N GLU A 67 11.14 -7.12 18.32
CA GLU A 67 12.23 -8.08 18.09
C GLU A 67 11.96 -9.48 18.68
N ASN A 68 11.00 -9.58 19.62
CA ASN A 68 10.56 -10.83 20.21
C ASN A 68 9.37 -11.46 19.48
N ASP A 69 8.93 -10.84 18.39
CA ASP A 69 7.89 -11.36 17.51
C ASP A 69 8.52 -12.11 16.35
N ARG A 70 8.21 -13.39 16.21
CA ARG A 70 8.70 -14.21 15.10
C ARG A 70 8.32 -13.63 13.74
N ASP A 71 7.16 -12.98 13.65
CA ASP A 71 6.67 -12.40 12.40
C ASP A 71 7.42 -11.11 12.01
N SER A 72 8.27 -10.57 12.92
CA SER A 72 9.08 -9.37 12.63
C SER A 72 9.99 -9.54 11.40
N MET A 73 10.44 -10.77 11.12
CA MET A 73 11.34 -11.09 10.00
C MET A 73 10.73 -10.90 8.60
N ILE A 74 9.39 -10.83 8.50
CA ILE A 74 8.72 -10.65 7.21
C ILE A 74 8.52 -9.19 6.81
N TYR A 75 8.79 -8.26 7.72
CA TYR A 75 8.66 -6.84 7.47
C TYR A 75 10.00 -6.21 7.11
N ALA A 76 9.99 -5.22 6.24
CA ALA A 76 11.18 -4.49 5.82
C ALA A 76 10.89 -2.99 5.67
N ASP A 77 11.97 -2.21 5.68
CA ASP A 77 11.94 -0.81 5.27
C ASP A 77 12.16 -0.71 3.77
N GLY A 78 11.46 0.20 3.12
CA GLY A 78 11.62 0.40 1.70
C GLY A 78 10.88 1.62 1.18
N SER A 79 11.23 2.03 -0.02
CA SER A 79 10.51 3.07 -0.73
C SER A 79 10.64 2.93 -2.24
N GLY A 80 9.59 3.35 -2.95
CA GLY A 80 9.56 3.47 -4.39
C GLY A 80 8.71 4.66 -4.81
N ALA A 81 8.99 5.22 -5.98
CA ALA A 81 8.28 6.39 -6.46
C ALA A 81 8.10 6.36 -7.97
N ILE A 82 6.98 6.88 -8.44
CA ILE A 82 6.72 7.14 -9.85
C ILE A 82 6.10 8.51 -10.06
N VAL A 83 6.26 9.04 -11.26
CA VAL A 83 5.54 10.24 -11.72
C VAL A 83 4.49 9.78 -12.75
N LEU A 84 3.25 10.19 -12.53
CA LEU A 84 2.18 10.08 -13.52
C LEU A 84 1.98 11.45 -14.17
N GLU A 85 1.76 11.44 -15.46
CA GLU A 85 1.38 12.64 -16.22
C GLU A 85 0.37 12.30 -17.31
N SER A 86 -0.37 13.29 -17.78
CA SER A 86 -1.21 13.17 -18.96
C SER A 86 -0.35 13.20 -20.22
N ASP A 87 -0.55 12.23 -21.10
CA ASP A 87 0.06 12.20 -22.43
C ASP A 87 -1.05 11.93 -23.47
N SER A 88 -1.38 12.95 -24.24
CA SER A 88 -2.42 12.85 -25.28
C SER A 88 -1.96 12.07 -26.52
N SER A 89 -0.67 11.77 -26.64
CA SER A 89 -0.12 10.99 -27.74
C SER A 89 -0.10 9.49 -27.46
N TYR A 90 -0.44 9.08 -26.24
CA TYR A 90 -0.38 7.69 -25.79
C TYR A 90 -1.78 7.20 -25.34
N ASP A 91 -2.24 6.14 -26.01
CA ASP A 91 -3.50 5.46 -25.69
C ASP A 91 -3.27 4.28 -24.75
N GLY A 92 -2.91 4.57 -23.50
CA GLY A 92 -2.59 3.57 -22.49
C GLY A 92 -2.65 4.16 -21.07
N GLY A 93 -2.00 3.45 -20.14
CA GLY A 93 -1.91 3.84 -18.74
C GLY A 93 -2.71 2.94 -17.81
N ILE A 94 -3.28 3.49 -16.76
CA ILE A 94 -4.12 2.73 -15.81
C ILE A 94 -5.50 2.52 -16.42
N LEU A 95 -5.81 1.30 -16.87
CA LEU A 95 -7.06 0.98 -17.54
C LEU A 95 -8.21 0.88 -16.54
N SER A 96 -8.05 0.07 -15.51
CA SER A 96 -9.05 -0.17 -14.45
C SER A 96 -8.42 -0.19 -13.07
N HIS A 97 -9.24 -0.22 -12.04
CA HIS A 97 -8.80 -0.42 -10.66
C HIS A 97 -9.93 -1.00 -9.81
N LYS A 98 -9.57 -1.70 -8.74
CA LYS A 98 -10.53 -2.20 -7.78
C LYS A 98 -10.04 -1.97 -6.37
N SER A 99 -10.84 -1.31 -5.55
CA SER A 99 -10.61 -1.14 -4.11
C SER A 99 -11.80 -1.68 -3.34
N ALA A 100 -11.54 -2.29 -2.19
CA ALA A 100 -12.56 -2.75 -1.27
C ALA A 100 -12.04 -2.71 0.17
N THR A 101 -12.94 -2.44 1.10
CA THR A 101 -12.66 -2.48 2.54
C THR A 101 -13.63 -3.43 3.22
N PHE A 102 -13.11 -4.40 3.93
CA PHE A 102 -13.89 -5.41 4.64
C PHE A 102 -13.76 -5.17 6.15
N THR A 103 -14.90 -5.16 6.86
CA THR A 103 -14.96 -4.85 8.29
C THR A 103 -16.01 -5.65 9.05
N PHE A 104 -16.67 -6.63 8.39
CA PHE A 104 -17.85 -7.29 8.94
C PHE A 104 -17.53 -8.48 9.85
N ASP A 105 -16.42 -9.17 9.59
CA ASP A 105 -16.01 -10.39 10.30
C ASP A 105 -14.71 -10.17 11.10
N GLY A 106 -14.45 -8.93 11.53
CA GLY A 106 -13.29 -8.55 12.32
C GLY A 106 -11.99 -8.40 11.51
N GLU A 107 -12.09 -8.20 10.20
CA GLU A 107 -10.94 -8.02 9.31
C GLU A 107 -10.13 -6.77 9.67
N ASN A 108 -10.77 -5.75 10.22
CA ASN A 108 -10.13 -4.54 10.73
C ASN A 108 -9.09 -4.79 11.83
N ASP A 109 -9.15 -5.96 12.49
CA ASP A 109 -8.24 -6.35 13.56
C ASP A 109 -7.24 -7.47 13.15
N PHE A 110 -7.13 -7.78 11.86
CA PHE A 110 -6.17 -8.80 11.40
C PHE A 110 -4.72 -8.31 11.48
N ILE A 111 -4.51 -7.01 11.35
CA ILE A 111 -3.23 -6.33 11.61
C ILE A 111 -3.52 -5.17 12.55
N PHE A 112 -2.84 -5.13 13.70
CA PHE A 112 -3.14 -4.20 14.78
C PHE A 112 -1.91 -3.80 15.57
N TYR A 113 -2.05 -2.81 16.45
CA TYR A 113 -1.00 -2.44 17.41
C TYR A 113 -1.20 -3.15 18.73
N GLY A 114 -0.20 -3.92 19.17
CA GLY A 114 -0.19 -4.67 20.43
C GLY A 114 1.04 -4.41 21.29
N THR A 115 1.06 -5.01 22.47
CA THR A 115 2.20 -4.95 23.39
C THR A 115 3.32 -5.90 22.97
N SER A 116 4.54 -5.70 23.48
CA SER A 116 5.66 -6.63 23.26
C SER A 116 5.35 -8.05 23.75
N TYR A 117 5.93 -9.04 23.09
CA TYR A 117 5.98 -10.42 23.59
C TYR A 117 6.95 -10.59 24.76
N ASP A 118 7.93 -9.69 24.92
CA ASP A 118 8.74 -9.66 26.13
C ASP A 118 7.92 -9.13 27.32
N THR A 119 7.59 -10.01 28.24
CA THR A 119 6.78 -9.68 29.43
C THR A 119 7.41 -8.61 30.32
N ARG A 120 8.74 -8.48 30.31
CA ARG A 120 9.48 -7.44 31.06
C ARG A 120 9.26 -6.05 30.45
N LYS A 121 9.05 -5.98 29.15
CA LYS A 121 8.78 -4.72 28.42
C LYS A 121 7.31 -4.28 28.54
N ARG A 122 6.38 -5.22 28.75
CA ARG A 122 4.94 -4.93 28.85
C ARG A 122 4.59 -3.97 30.00
N THR A 123 5.31 -4.03 31.09
CA THR A 123 5.04 -3.24 32.31
C THR A 123 5.76 -1.90 32.33
N LYS A 124 6.69 -1.64 31.41
CA LYS A 124 7.60 -0.49 31.46
C LYS A 124 7.45 0.50 30.31
N SER A 125 6.65 0.19 29.29
CA SER A 125 6.55 1.02 28.09
C SER A 125 5.13 1.01 27.51
N ASP A 126 4.63 2.20 27.18
CA ASP A 126 3.41 2.38 26.38
C ASP A 126 3.64 2.12 24.89
N GLN A 127 4.86 1.72 24.52
CA GLN A 127 5.20 1.43 23.14
C GLN A 127 4.37 0.29 22.59
N LYS A 128 3.76 0.55 21.43
CA LYS A 128 2.99 -0.43 20.68
C LYS A 128 3.78 -0.89 19.47
N TYR A 129 3.56 -2.14 19.12
CA TYR A 129 4.22 -2.82 18.02
C TYR A 129 3.19 -3.36 17.04
N ILE A 130 3.54 -3.44 15.77
CA ILE A 130 2.68 -4.08 14.79
C ILE A 130 2.53 -5.58 15.13
N LYS A 131 1.31 -6.06 15.09
CA LYS A 131 0.95 -7.47 15.29
C LYS A 131 0.06 -7.91 14.14
N MET A 132 0.16 -9.20 13.78
CA MET A 132 -0.61 -9.76 12.68
C MET A 132 -1.20 -11.12 13.06
N GLN A 133 -2.45 -11.33 12.68
CA GLN A 133 -3.09 -12.65 12.70
C GLN A 133 -2.80 -13.36 11.36
N GLY A 134 -1.56 -13.80 11.17
CA GLY A 134 -1.02 -14.20 9.86
C GLY A 134 -1.89 -15.21 9.10
N ARG A 135 -2.49 -16.21 9.79
CA ARG A 135 -3.38 -17.18 9.16
C ARG A 135 -4.64 -16.50 8.57
N LYS A 136 -5.25 -15.58 9.32
CA LYS A 136 -6.44 -14.85 8.84
C LYS A 136 -6.13 -13.93 7.68
N VAL A 137 -4.97 -13.26 7.72
CA VAL A 137 -4.48 -12.44 6.60
C VAL A 137 -4.28 -13.30 5.36
N TYR A 138 -3.69 -14.48 5.50
CA TYR A 138 -3.49 -15.42 4.41
C TYR A 138 -4.83 -15.89 3.80
N GLU A 139 -5.76 -16.37 4.63
CA GLU A 139 -7.10 -16.82 4.20
C GLU A 139 -7.87 -15.68 3.52
N PHE A 140 -7.78 -14.47 4.06
CA PHE A 140 -8.39 -13.26 3.49
C PHE A 140 -7.83 -12.93 2.11
N ALA A 141 -6.50 -12.96 1.96
CA ALA A 141 -5.84 -12.66 0.69
C ALA A 141 -6.24 -13.67 -0.40
N LEU A 142 -6.20 -14.96 -0.11
CA LEU A 142 -6.61 -16.01 -1.06
C LEU A 142 -8.06 -15.90 -1.50
N LYS A 143 -8.94 -15.45 -0.62
CA LYS A 143 -10.36 -15.27 -0.93
C LYS A 143 -10.62 -14.04 -1.79
N ASN A 144 -9.98 -12.91 -1.48
CA ASN A 144 -10.42 -11.60 -1.97
C ASN A 144 -9.53 -11.05 -3.10
N VAL A 145 -8.24 -11.35 -3.12
CA VAL A 145 -7.32 -10.80 -4.14
C VAL A 145 -7.64 -11.32 -5.53
N PRO A 146 -7.87 -12.65 -5.77
CA PRO A 146 -8.25 -13.13 -7.10
C PRO A 146 -9.56 -12.50 -7.62
N VAL A 147 -10.53 -12.27 -6.72
CA VAL A 147 -11.81 -11.63 -7.07
C VAL A 147 -11.57 -10.17 -7.51
N ALA A 148 -10.72 -9.44 -6.79
CA ALA A 148 -10.37 -8.06 -7.16
C ALA A 148 -9.62 -8.01 -8.50
N MET A 149 -8.67 -8.93 -8.72
CA MET A 149 -7.95 -9.06 -9.98
C MET A 149 -8.89 -9.32 -11.14
N LYS A 150 -9.79 -10.32 -11.00
CA LYS A 150 -10.80 -10.62 -12.02
C LYS A 150 -11.67 -9.41 -12.33
N SER A 151 -12.13 -8.69 -11.31
CA SER A 151 -12.93 -7.47 -11.53
C SER A 151 -12.17 -6.41 -12.33
N CYS A 152 -10.86 -6.26 -12.14
CA CYS A 152 -10.05 -5.34 -12.93
C CYS A 152 -9.95 -5.77 -14.39
N PHE A 153 -9.79 -7.07 -14.68
CA PHE A 153 -9.79 -7.58 -16.05
C PHE A 153 -11.13 -7.35 -16.73
N ASP A 154 -12.22 -7.69 -16.05
CA ASP A 154 -13.58 -7.54 -16.58
C ASP A 154 -13.88 -6.05 -16.89
N GLU A 155 -13.48 -5.12 -16.00
CA GLU A 155 -13.68 -3.68 -16.18
C GLU A 155 -12.82 -3.09 -17.29
N ALA A 156 -11.64 -3.63 -17.52
CA ALA A 156 -10.71 -3.21 -18.56
C ALA A 156 -10.98 -3.86 -19.91
N ASP A 157 -11.96 -4.77 -20.02
CA ASP A 157 -12.21 -5.63 -21.21
C ASP A 157 -10.91 -6.35 -21.66
N CYS A 158 -10.10 -6.80 -20.69
CA CYS A 158 -8.84 -7.51 -20.92
C CYS A 158 -8.98 -8.99 -20.57
N LYS A 159 -8.31 -9.83 -21.33
CA LYS A 159 -8.23 -11.26 -21.03
C LYS A 159 -6.96 -11.58 -20.23
N ILE A 160 -7.03 -12.62 -19.43
CA ILE A 160 -5.86 -13.05 -18.62
C ILE A 160 -4.68 -13.46 -19.52
N GLU A 161 -4.97 -13.97 -20.70
CA GLU A 161 -3.98 -14.36 -21.70
C GLU A 161 -3.17 -13.17 -22.27
N ASP A 162 -3.74 -11.97 -22.20
CA ASP A 162 -3.08 -10.73 -22.63
C ASP A 162 -2.09 -10.19 -21.58
N LEU A 163 -2.17 -10.74 -20.35
CA LEU A 163 -1.33 -10.31 -19.25
C LEU A 163 0.13 -10.71 -19.46
N LYS A 164 1.02 -9.72 -19.54
CA LYS A 164 2.44 -9.96 -19.70
C LYS A 164 3.19 -10.10 -18.37
N LYS A 165 2.71 -9.44 -17.33
CA LYS A 165 3.38 -9.44 -16.02
C LYS A 165 2.44 -9.01 -14.90
N ILE A 166 2.62 -9.63 -13.73
CA ILE A 166 1.98 -9.25 -12.46
C ILE A 166 3.05 -8.72 -11.51
N PHE A 167 2.78 -7.58 -10.88
CA PHE A 167 3.54 -7.05 -9.76
C PHE A 167 2.67 -7.15 -8.52
N ILE A 168 2.65 -8.33 -7.90
CA ILE A 168 1.90 -8.58 -6.68
C ILE A 168 2.66 -8.07 -5.47
N HIS A 169 1.93 -7.74 -4.38
CA HIS A 169 2.54 -7.48 -3.08
C HIS A 169 3.30 -8.71 -2.58
N GLN A 170 4.61 -8.58 -2.38
CA GLN A 170 5.49 -9.70 -2.02
C GLN A 170 5.45 -9.96 -0.51
N ALA A 171 4.32 -10.45 -0.01
CA ALA A 171 4.16 -10.81 1.39
C ALA A 171 4.98 -12.05 1.75
N ASN A 172 4.80 -13.13 1.02
CA ASN A 172 5.60 -14.35 1.04
C ASN A 172 5.31 -15.21 -0.19
N GLN A 173 6.29 -15.98 -0.62
CA GLN A 173 6.23 -16.78 -1.83
C GLN A 173 5.01 -17.72 -1.89
N LYS A 174 4.68 -18.40 -0.79
CA LYS A 174 3.56 -19.36 -0.75
C LYS A 174 2.20 -18.68 -0.97
N MET A 175 2.04 -17.46 -0.43
CA MET A 175 0.82 -16.68 -0.64
C MET A 175 0.71 -16.22 -2.08
N ASP A 176 1.81 -15.72 -2.63
CA ASP A 176 1.86 -15.20 -3.99
C ASP A 176 1.58 -16.31 -5.01
N GLU A 177 2.21 -17.48 -4.85
CA GLU A 177 1.96 -18.66 -5.68
C GLU A 177 0.51 -19.13 -5.58
N ALA A 178 -0.08 -19.11 -4.38
CA ALA A 178 -1.47 -19.54 -4.16
C ALA A 178 -2.51 -18.53 -4.71
N ILE A 179 -2.15 -17.27 -4.88
CA ILE A 179 -3.02 -16.26 -5.50
C ILE A 179 -2.96 -16.33 -7.03
N ILE A 180 -1.79 -16.66 -7.59
CA ILE A 180 -1.56 -16.64 -9.05
C ILE A 180 -2.01 -17.95 -9.71
N ASN A 181 -1.94 -19.08 -9.00
CA ASN A 181 -2.34 -20.40 -9.51
C ASN A 181 -3.84 -20.66 -9.34
#